data_469540c17d2e43ef5144388ac2d8e25f
#
_entry.id   469540c17d2e43ef5144388ac2d8e25f
#
_cell.length_a   1.000
_cell.length_b   1.000
_cell.length_c   1.000
_cell.angle_alpha   90.00
_cell.angle_beta   90.00
_cell.angle_gamma   90.00
#
_symmetry.space_group_name_H-M   'P 1'
#
loop_
_entity.id
_entity.type
_entity.pdbx_description
1 polymer ?
#
loop_
_entity_poly.entity_id
_entity_poly.type
_entity_poly.pdbx_seq_one_letter_code
_entity_poly.pdbx_strand_id
1 'polypeptide(L)'
;IKSNYCFVHGDTLSTLLGSFFVKRNRGNLVLLEAGHPVPGIFKHFPESVIRYIVAKISNKLIVNGESQINQLKKWNVKGSILQISTNTIYDSFIGVELNQNHNKNKVTVAIHRTENINNKIKLKLLVNFLVQISEQFDINWYLHIPTRNKLKSYNLLDELTDGNVKTLDLIQYDEFINELFSSEFVVTDGAGIVEECQLIGVPTLVWRDE
;
A
#
# COMPACT_ATOMS: atom_id res chain seq x y z
N ILE A 1 7.87 -1.71 30.27
CA ILE A 1 8.67 -0.90 29.32
C ILE A 1 8.33 0.55 29.58
N LYS A 2 9.26 1.32 30.17
CA LYS A 2 9.12 2.79 30.31
C LYS A 2 9.62 3.44 29.02
N SER A 3 8.79 3.45 27.98
CA SER A 3 9.06 4.27 26.80
C SER A 3 8.39 5.62 26.97
N ASN A 4 9.12 6.71 26.70
CA ASN A 4 8.57 8.07 26.75
C ASN A 4 7.62 8.36 25.56
N TYR A 5 7.73 7.60 24.47
CA TYR A 5 6.94 7.75 23.25
C TYR A 5 6.48 6.41 22.73
N CYS A 6 5.27 6.39 22.19
CA CYS A 6 4.74 5.27 21.44
C CYS A 6 4.31 5.76 20.04
N PHE A 7 4.82 5.10 19.04
CA PHE A 7 4.50 5.41 17.64
C PHE A 7 3.39 4.48 17.16
N VAL A 8 2.42 5.06 16.47
CA VAL A 8 1.35 4.34 15.78
C VAL A 8 1.25 4.82 14.33
N HIS A 9 0.84 3.92 13.45
CA HIS A 9 0.70 4.17 12.03
C HIS A 9 -0.56 3.51 11.50
N GLY A 10 -1.20 4.11 10.50
CA GLY A 10 -2.37 3.55 9.84
C GLY A 10 -3.69 3.79 10.59
N ASP A 11 -4.72 3.06 10.17
CA ASP A 11 -6.12 3.30 10.48
C ASP A 11 -6.89 2.01 10.83
N THR A 12 -6.15 1.01 11.30
CA THR A 12 -6.72 -0.28 11.71
C THR A 12 -7.24 -0.25 13.16
N LEU A 13 -8.05 -1.24 13.52
CA LEU A 13 -8.52 -1.39 14.91
C LEU A 13 -7.36 -1.56 15.89
N SER A 14 -6.27 -2.22 15.50
CA SER A 14 -5.06 -2.34 16.33
C SER A 14 -4.41 -0.99 16.62
N THR A 15 -4.36 -0.08 15.63
CA THR A 15 -3.90 1.30 15.82
C THR A 15 -4.74 2.04 16.85
N LEU A 16 -6.07 1.92 16.75
CA LEU A 16 -7.00 2.54 17.71
C LEU A 16 -6.82 2.00 19.13
N LEU A 17 -6.82 0.67 19.29
CA LEU A 17 -6.67 0.03 20.60
C LEU A 17 -5.30 0.33 21.22
N GLY A 18 -4.21 0.28 20.43
CA GLY A 18 -2.88 0.67 20.87
C GLY A 18 -2.83 2.12 21.34
N SER A 19 -3.49 3.03 20.61
CA SER A 19 -3.58 4.44 20.98
C SER A 19 -4.31 4.67 22.29
N PHE A 20 -5.43 3.99 22.52
CA PHE A 20 -6.14 4.06 23.81
C PHE A 20 -5.33 3.48 24.97
N PHE A 21 -4.64 2.36 24.75
CA PHE A 21 -3.74 1.78 25.74
C PHE A 21 -2.65 2.77 26.17
N VAL A 22 -2.00 3.45 25.20
CA VAL A 22 -0.97 4.46 25.46
C VAL A 22 -1.55 5.62 26.28
N LYS A 23 -2.72 6.14 25.88
CA LYS A 23 -3.37 7.27 26.58
C LYS A 23 -3.81 6.91 27.99
N ARG A 24 -4.36 5.70 28.19
CA ARG A 24 -4.71 5.19 29.54
C ARG A 24 -3.50 5.13 30.47
N ASN A 25 -2.33 4.79 29.93
CA ASN A 25 -1.09 4.71 30.68
C ASN A 25 -0.30 6.03 30.71
N ARG A 26 -0.92 7.17 30.35
CA ARG A 26 -0.33 8.51 30.32
C ARG A 26 0.94 8.61 29.46
N GLY A 27 1.05 7.77 28.44
CA GLY A 27 2.15 7.79 27.47
C GLY A 27 2.00 8.91 26.45
N ASN A 28 3.11 9.27 25.77
CA ASN A 28 3.11 10.19 24.64
C ASN A 28 2.85 9.42 23.36
N LEU A 29 1.72 9.68 22.74
CA LEU A 29 1.31 9.08 21.47
C LEU A 29 1.80 9.91 20.30
N VAL A 30 2.52 9.29 19.36
CA VAL A 30 2.97 9.89 18.10
C VAL A 30 2.30 9.16 16.96
N LEU A 31 1.53 9.88 16.14
CA LEU A 31 0.90 9.33 14.93
C LEU A 31 1.78 9.66 13.72
N LEU A 32 2.24 8.62 13.03
CA LEU A 32 2.97 8.73 11.77
C LEU A 32 1.98 8.89 10.61
N GLU A 33 2.38 9.63 9.58
CA GLU A 33 1.61 9.90 8.36
C GLU A 33 0.18 10.38 8.65
N ALA A 34 0.07 11.30 9.62
CA ALA A 34 -1.20 11.82 10.09
C ALA A 34 -1.90 12.70 9.05
N GLY A 35 -3.23 12.76 9.11
CA GLY A 35 -4.01 13.77 8.39
C GLY A 35 -4.25 13.48 6.90
N HIS A 36 -4.17 12.22 6.46
CA HIS A 36 -4.59 11.90 5.09
C HIS A 36 -6.00 12.43 4.81
N PRO A 37 -6.20 13.17 3.72
CA PRO A 37 -7.50 13.70 3.36
C PRO A 37 -8.53 12.59 3.20
N VAL A 38 -9.69 12.78 3.78
CA VAL A 38 -10.84 11.89 3.61
C VAL A 38 -12.02 12.69 3.08
N PRO A 39 -12.75 12.21 2.06
CA PRO A 39 -13.89 12.93 1.49
C PRO A 39 -15.08 13.06 2.44
N GLY A 40 -15.04 12.37 3.58
CA GLY A 40 -16.01 12.43 4.66
C GLY A 40 -15.71 11.38 5.72
N ILE A 41 -15.99 11.69 7.00
CA ILE A 41 -15.63 10.81 8.14
C ILE A 41 -16.27 9.41 8.03
N PHE A 42 -17.42 9.31 7.36
CA PHE A 42 -18.17 8.04 7.25
C PHE A 42 -18.02 7.35 5.88
N LYS A 43 -17.37 7.98 4.90
CA LYS A 43 -17.29 7.44 3.53
C LYS A 43 -16.45 6.15 3.46
N HIS A 44 -15.41 6.05 4.30
CA HIS A 44 -14.57 4.85 4.45
C HIS A 44 -14.60 4.40 5.91
N PHE A 45 -15.79 3.98 6.36
CA PHE A 45 -15.97 3.43 7.70
C PHE A 45 -15.44 1.97 7.73
N PRO A 46 -14.69 1.56 8.78
CA PRO A 46 -14.34 2.28 10.01
C PRO A 46 -13.05 3.13 9.94
N GLU A 47 -12.25 3.02 8.89
CA GLU A 47 -10.91 3.58 8.77
C GLU A 47 -10.87 5.11 8.98
N SER A 48 -11.79 5.83 8.34
CA SER A 48 -11.85 7.30 8.46
C SER A 48 -12.16 7.77 9.88
N VAL A 49 -13.01 7.02 10.59
CA VAL A 49 -13.35 7.31 11.99
C VAL A 49 -12.14 7.03 12.89
N ILE A 50 -11.44 5.93 12.65
CA ILE A 50 -10.21 5.58 13.39
C ILE A 50 -9.16 6.67 13.19
N ARG A 51 -8.88 7.08 11.95
CA ARG A 51 -7.95 8.18 11.64
C ARG A 51 -8.29 9.44 12.41
N TYR A 52 -9.56 9.84 12.40
CA TYR A 52 -10.02 11.02 13.12
C TYR A 52 -9.78 10.90 14.63
N ILE A 53 -10.21 9.80 15.26
CA ILE A 53 -10.08 9.58 16.71
C ILE A 53 -8.61 9.56 17.11
N VAL A 54 -7.78 8.78 16.41
CA VAL A 54 -6.35 8.65 16.74
C VAL A 54 -5.64 9.99 16.58
N ALA A 55 -5.94 10.77 15.52
CA ALA A 55 -5.39 12.11 15.36
C ALA A 55 -5.80 13.04 16.51
N LYS A 56 -7.06 12.99 16.97
CA LYS A 56 -7.55 13.83 18.08
C LYS A 56 -6.88 13.57 19.41
N ILE A 57 -6.49 12.32 19.68
CA ILE A 57 -5.89 11.95 20.96
C ILE A 57 -4.35 11.94 20.93
N SER A 58 -3.73 12.06 19.76
CA SER A 58 -2.26 12.06 19.61
C SER A 58 -1.62 13.32 20.20
N ASN A 59 -0.45 13.15 20.82
CA ASN A 59 0.35 14.24 21.35
C ASN A 59 1.19 14.90 20.26
N LYS A 60 1.70 14.10 19.31
CA LYS A 60 2.44 14.56 18.13
C LYS A 60 1.87 13.90 16.87
N LEU A 61 1.84 14.67 15.79
CA LEU A 61 1.33 14.24 14.48
C LEU A 61 2.40 14.54 13.44
N ILE A 62 2.93 13.51 12.84
CA ILE A 62 3.95 13.61 11.78
C ILE A 62 3.25 13.59 10.45
N VAL A 63 3.51 14.58 9.61
CA VAL A 63 2.89 14.78 8.29
C VAL A 63 3.96 15.03 7.23
N ASN A 64 3.69 14.70 5.97
CA ASN A 64 4.60 14.89 4.85
C ASN A 64 4.12 15.92 3.81
N GLY A 65 2.99 16.59 4.06
CA GLY A 65 2.50 17.61 3.12
C GLY A 65 1.43 18.56 3.67
N GLU A 66 1.22 19.65 2.95
CA GLU A 66 0.25 20.70 3.35
C GLU A 66 -1.21 20.20 3.36
N SER A 67 -1.58 19.29 2.48
CA SER A 67 -2.93 18.73 2.44
C SER A 67 -3.31 18.05 3.76
N GLN A 68 -2.35 17.34 4.36
CA GLN A 68 -2.52 16.68 5.66
C GLN A 68 -2.59 17.71 6.80
N ILE A 69 -1.75 18.74 6.76
CA ILE A 69 -1.82 19.84 7.74
C ILE A 69 -3.20 20.51 7.69
N ASN A 70 -3.71 20.79 6.50
CA ASN A 70 -5.03 21.39 6.31
C ASN A 70 -6.15 20.49 6.82
N GLN A 71 -6.04 19.18 6.62
CA GLN A 71 -6.99 18.21 7.15
C GLN A 71 -6.98 18.17 8.68
N LEU A 72 -5.80 18.17 9.30
CA LEU A 72 -5.66 18.19 10.76
C LEU A 72 -6.18 19.50 11.38
N LYS A 73 -5.96 20.63 10.70
CA LYS A 73 -6.56 21.91 11.09
C LYS A 73 -8.09 21.87 11.05
N LYS A 74 -8.69 21.32 9.98
CA LYS A 74 -10.16 21.12 9.88
C LYS A 74 -10.68 20.25 11.03
N TRP A 75 -9.91 19.23 11.43
CA TRP A 75 -10.25 18.38 12.56
C TRP A 75 -10.00 19.05 13.92
N ASN A 76 -9.38 20.22 13.97
CA ASN A 76 -9.05 20.94 15.21
C ASN A 76 -8.32 20.03 16.22
N VAL A 77 -7.21 19.40 15.78
CA VAL A 77 -6.37 18.57 16.64
C VAL A 77 -5.61 19.43 17.65
N LYS A 78 -5.34 18.86 18.85
CA LYS A 78 -4.61 19.56 19.92
C LYS A 78 -3.12 19.21 19.96
N GLY A 79 -2.73 18.10 19.33
CA GLY A 79 -1.33 17.64 19.28
C GLY A 79 -0.46 18.57 18.42
N SER A 80 0.84 18.58 18.69
CA SER A 80 1.80 19.33 17.88
C SER A 80 1.99 18.64 16.53
N ILE A 81 1.92 19.44 15.46
CA ILE A 81 2.15 18.95 14.08
C ILE A 81 3.63 19.17 13.75
N LEU A 82 4.29 18.09 13.29
CA LEU A 82 5.65 18.12 12.77
C LEU A 82 5.62 17.70 11.31
N GLN A 83 6.02 18.60 10.42
CA GLN A 83 6.15 18.31 9.01
C GLN A 83 7.54 17.75 8.71
N ILE A 84 7.59 16.65 7.97
CA ILE A 84 8.80 16.04 7.40
C ILE A 84 8.73 16.13 5.87
N SER A 85 9.88 16.03 5.20
CA SER A 85 9.97 16.18 3.74
C SER A 85 9.57 14.93 2.97
N THR A 86 9.59 13.78 3.63
CA THR A 86 9.39 12.47 3.01
C THR A 86 8.41 11.62 3.83
N ASN A 87 7.93 10.52 3.26
CA ASN A 87 7.13 9.52 3.97
C ASN A 87 7.97 8.31 4.38
N THR A 88 7.38 7.37 5.10
CA THR A 88 8.06 6.15 5.57
C THR A 88 8.45 5.19 4.44
N ILE A 89 7.78 5.24 3.28
CA ILE A 89 8.13 4.46 2.08
C ILE A 89 9.50 4.92 1.55
N TYR A 90 9.73 6.23 1.48
CA TYR A 90 11.02 6.77 1.05
C TYR A 90 12.17 6.35 1.96
N ASP A 91 11.95 6.36 3.29
CA ASP A 91 12.95 5.91 4.26
C ASP A 91 13.31 4.42 4.06
N SER A 92 12.32 3.58 3.74
CA SER A 92 12.55 2.16 3.43
C SER A 92 13.31 1.97 2.12
N PHE A 93 13.03 2.81 1.13
CA PHE A 93 13.62 2.74 -0.19
C PHE A 93 15.10 3.16 -0.23
N ILE A 94 15.52 4.17 0.54
CA ILE A 94 16.92 4.69 0.54
C ILE A 94 17.97 3.59 0.82
N GLY A 95 17.59 2.55 1.59
CA GLY A 95 18.49 1.43 1.92
C GLY A 95 18.62 0.37 0.83
N VAL A 96 17.85 0.45 -0.25
CA VAL A 96 17.83 -0.57 -1.31
C VAL A 96 18.87 -0.27 -2.37
N GLU A 97 19.77 -1.22 -2.62
CA GLU A 97 20.69 -1.16 -3.76
C GLU A 97 19.97 -1.60 -5.05
N LEU A 98 19.86 -0.68 -6.01
CA LEU A 98 19.21 -0.95 -7.29
C LEU A 98 20.17 -1.60 -8.27
N ASN A 99 19.78 -2.75 -8.80
CA ASN A 99 20.51 -3.46 -9.85
C ASN A 99 20.17 -2.84 -11.22
N GLN A 100 21.19 -2.43 -11.98
CA GLN A 100 21.02 -1.75 -13.29
C GLN A 100 20.53 -2.67 -14.43
N ASN A 101 20.13 -3.89 -14.16
CA ASN A 101 19.63 -4.82 -15.17
C ASN A 101 18.16 -4.55 -15.50
N HIS A 102 17.89 -3.65 -16.45
CA HIS A 102 16.56 -3.45 -17.00
C HIS A 102 16.22 -4.54 -18.01
N ASN A 103 15.17 -5.31 -17.75
CA ASN A 103 14.59 -6.22 -18.74
C ASN A 103 13.33 -5.57 -19.34
N LYS A 104 13.48 -4.94 -20.50
CA LYS A 104 12.42 -4.18 -21.19
C LYS A 104 11.19 -5.01 -21.63
N ASN A 105 11.20 -6.33 -21.42
CA ASN A 105 10.08 -7.21 -21.77
C ASN A 105 9.36 -7.75 -20.54
N LYS A 106 9.76 -7.37 -19.32
CA LYS A 106 9.17 -7.90 -18.10
C LYS A 106 8.09 -6.98 -17.53
N VAL A 107 6.99 -7.56 -17.11
CA VAL A 107 5.92 -6.87 -16.37
C VAL A 107 5.75 -7.52 -15.01
N THR A 108 5.82 -6.73 -13.96
CA THR A 108 5.55 -7.19 -12.59
C THR A 108 4.12 -6.86 -12.20
N VAL A 109 3.42 -7.85 -11.63
CA VAL A 109 2.02 -7.73 -11.20
C VAL A 109 1.90 -7.96 -9.70
N ALA A 110 1.18 -7.07 -9.01
CA ALA A 110 0.91 -7.16 -7.57
C ALA A 110 -0.50 -6.66 -7.25
N ILE A 111 -1.46 -7.57 -7.22
CA ILE A 111 -2.89 -7.31 -6.97
C ILE A 111 -3.32 -8.07 -5.71
N HIS A 112 -3.88 -7.36 -4.73
CA HIS A 112 -4.24 -7.94 -3.44
C HIS A 112 -5.47 -7.30 -2.77
N ARG A 113 -6.03 -6.20 -3.31
CA ARG A 113 -7.18 -5.54 -2.69
C ARG A 113 -8.42 -6.40 -2.75
N THR A 114 -9.14 -6.44 -1.63
CA THR A 114 -10.34 -7.28 -1.45
C THR A 114 -11.44 -6.98 -2.46
N GLU A 115 -11.62 -5.73 -2.86
CA GLU A 115 -12.58 -5.29 -3.88
C GLU A 115 -12.28 -5.86 -5.27
N ASN A 116 -11.01 -6.13 -5.58
CA ASN A 116 -10.60 -6.74 -6.85
C ASN A 116 -10.64 -8.27 -6.78
N ILE A 117 -10.03 -8.85 -5.74
CA ILE A 117 -9.90 -10.31 -5.64
C ILE A 117 -11.20 -11.02 -5.28
N ASN A 118 -12.12 -10.39 -4.55
CA ASN A 118 -13.42 -10.97 -4.21
C ASN A 118 -14.46 -10.82 -5.32
N ASN A 119 -14.22 -9.99 -6.32
CA ASN A 119 -15.08 -9.84 -7.48
C ASN A 119 -14.59 -10.75 -8.62
N LYS A 120 -15.31 -11.87 -8.83
CA LYS A 120 -14.94 -12.84 -9.86
C LYS A 120 -14.84 -12.23 -11.26
N ILE A 121 -15.71 -11.28 -11.60
CA ILE A 121 -15.71 -10.64 -12.93
C ILE A 121 -14.46 -9.78 -13.10
N LYS A 122 -14.14 -8.93 -12.10
CA LYS A 122 -12.92 -8.09 -12.14
C LYS A 122 -11.64 -8.93 -12.20
N LEU A 123 -11.58 -9.98 -11.38
CA LEU A 123 -10.41 -10.87 -11.36
C LEU A 123 -10.26 -11.62 -12.69
N LYS A 124 -11.37 -12.06 -13.31
CA LYS A 124 -11.36 -12.68 -14.63
C LYS A 124 -10.91 -11.71 -15.72
N LEU A 125 -11.37 -10.46 -15.68
CA LEU A 125 -10.93 -9.41 -16.62
C LEU A 125 -9.43 -9.15 -16.49
N LEU A 126 -8.89 -9.11 -15.26
CA LEU A 126 -7.46 -8.98 -15.03
C LEU A 126 -6.70 -10.18 -15.61
N VAL A 127 -7.14 -11.41 -15.34
CA VAL A 127 -6.52 -12.64 -15.90
C VAL A 127 -6.49 -12.58 -17.41
N ASN A 128 -7.63 -12.29 -18.06
CA ASN A 128 -7.70 -12.15 -19.52
C ASN A 128 -6.73 -11.10 -20.07
N PHE A 129 -6.65 -9.93 -19.40
CA PHE A 129 -5.71 -8.88 -19.76
C PHE A 129 -4.26 -9.35 -19.66
N LEU A 130 -3.88 -10.02 -18.54
CA LEU A 130 -2.52 -10.51 -18.35
C LEU A 130 -2.16 -11.61 -19.38
N VAL A 131 -3.06 -12.53 -19.67
CA VAL A 131 -2.87 -13.55 -20.72
C VAL A 131 -2.70 -12.90 -22.09
N GLN A 132 -3.47 -11.86 -22.41
CA GLN A 132 -3.34 -11.16 -23.69
C GLN A 132 -1.98 -10.46 -23.82
N ILE A 133 -1.49 -9.77 -22.79
CA ILE A 133 -0.20 -9.08 -22.87
C ILE A 133 1.00 -10.01 -22.73
N SER A 134 0.82 -11.25 -22.22
CA SER A 134 1.89 -12.26 -22.12
C SER A 134 2.41 -12.74 -23.48
N GLU A 135 1.70 -12.45 -24.57
CA GLU A 135 2.19 -12.66 -25.94
C GLU A 135 3.39 -11.75 -26.27
N GLN A 136 3.52 -10.61 -25.56
CA GLN A 136 4.55 -9.58 -25.81
C GLN A 136 5.51 -9.41 -24.64
N PHE A 137 5.08 -9.75 -23.41
CA PHE A 137 5.81 -9.50 -22.18
C PHE A 137 5.95 -10.76 -21.32
N ASP A 138 7.07 -10.89 -20.63
CA ASP A 138 7.27 -11.85 -19.55
C ASP A 138 6.52 -11.39 -18.30
N ILE A 139 5.42 -12.02 -17.93
CA ILE A 139 4.58 -11.61 -16.81
C ILE A 139 4.97 -12.36 -15.54
N ASN A 140 5.36 -11.62 -14.51
CA ASN A 140 5.63 -12.12 -13.16
C ASN A 140 4.57 -11.60 -12.18
N TRP A 141 3.65 -12.45 -11.72
CA TRP A 141 2.64 -12.08 -10.73
C TRP A 141 2.99 -12.61 -9.34
N TYR A 142 3.36 -11.71 -8.43
CA TYR A 142 3.64 -12.02 -7.04
C TYR A 142 2.34 -12.13 -6.25
N LEU A 143 2.00 -13.34 -5.81
CA LEU A 143 0.69 -13.66 -5.24
C LEU A 143 0.70 -13.68 -3.72
N HIS A 144 -0.07 -12.81 -3.11
CA HIS A 144 -0.50 -12.98 -1.73
C HIS A 144 -1.37 -14.23 -1.57
N ILE A 145 -1.31 -14.88 -0.41
CA ILE A 145 -2.10 -16.10 -0.12
C ILE A 145 -3.60 -15.91 -0.40
N PRO A 146 -4.28 -14.82 0.02
CA PRO A 146 -5.69 -14.59 -0.30
C PRO A 146 -5.96 -14.52 -1.81
N THR A 147 -5.09 -13.84 -2.58
CA THR A 147 -5.21 -13.74 -4.05
C THR A 147 -5.09 -15.11 -4.70
N ARG A 148 -4.08 -15.90 -4.31
CA ARG A 148 -3.89 -17.27 -4.80
C ARG A 148 -5.11 -18.16 -4.52
N ASN A 149 -5.66 -18.07 -3.30
CA ASN A 149 -6.85 -18.83 -2.91
C ASN A 149 -8.08 -18.43 -3.74
N LYS A 150 -8.25 -17.17 -4.06
CA LYS A 150 -9.35 -16.70 -4.91
C LYS A 150 -9.19 -17.14 -6.37
N LEU A 151 -8.00 -17.04 -6.93
CA LEU A 151 -7.70 -17.57 -8.26
C LEU A 151 -8.03 -19.07 -8.35
N LYS A 152 -7.62 -19.86 -7.34
CA LYS A 152 -7.99 -21.27 -7.23
C LYS A 152 -9.51 -21.48 -7.18
N SER A 153 -10.20 -20.76 -6.29
CA SER A 153 -11.64 -20.95 -6.07
C SER A 153 -12.49 -20.57 -7.29
N TYR A 154 -11.95 -19.73 -8.17
CA TYR A 154 -12.60 -19.30 -9.41
C TYR A 154 -12.14 -20.08 -10.65
N ASN A 155 -11.24 -21.06 -10.49
CA ASN A 155 -10.61 -21.87 -11.56
C ASN A 155 -9.86 -21.00 -12.60
N LEU A 156 -9.12 -19.99 -12.12
CA LEU A 156 -8.39 -19.03 -12.96
C LEU A 156 -6.87 -19.27 -13.00
N LEU A 157 -6.34 -20.18 -12.17
CA LEU A 157 -4.89 -20.44 -12.15
C LEU A 157 -4.40 -21.14 -13.40
N ASP A 158 -5.16 -22.13 -13.91
CA ASP A 158 -4.79 -22.89 -15.09
C ASP A 158 -4.73 -21.96 -16.31
N GLU A 159 -5.66 -21.02 -16.42
CA GLU A 159 -5.66 -20.02 -17.50
C GLU A 159 -4.41 -19.14 -17.50
N LEU A 160 -3.89 -18.77 -16.33
CA LEU A 160 -2.65 -18.02 -16.21
C LEU A 160 -1.45 -18.85 -16.68
N THR A 161 -1.41 -20.14 -16.30
CA THR A 161 -0.33 -21.05 -16.68
C THR A 161 -0.33 -21.28 -18.19
N ASP A 162 -1.50 -21.55 -18.77
CA ASP A 162 -1.67 -21.77 -20.22
C ASP A 162 -1.32 -20.50 -21.01
N GLY A 163 -1.56 -19.32 -20.40
CA GLY A 163 -1.23 -18.00 -20.95
C GLY A 163 0.20 -17.53 -20.66
N ASN A 164 1.13 -18.40 -20.25
CA ASN A 164 2.53 -18.04 -19.92
C ASN A 164 2.69 -16.94 -18.84
N VAL A 165 1.71 -16.77 -17.96
CA VAL A 165 1.81 -15.86 -16.82
C VAL A 165 2.42 -16.62 -15.63
N LYS A 166 3.61 -16.22 -15.20
CA LYS A 166 4.28 -16.82 -14.06
C LYS A 166 3.67 -16.32 -12.75
N THR A 167 3.13 -17.25 -11.95
CA THR A 167 2.63 -16.96 -10.60
C THR A 167 3.69 -17.33 -9.57
N LEU A 168 4.18 -16.33 -8.84
CA LEU A 168 5.30 -16.41 -7.92
C LEU A 168 4.84 -16.21 -6.46
N ASP A 169 5.63 -16.70 -5.51
CA ASP A 169 5.46 -16.36 -4.10
C ASP A 169 6.06 -14.99 -3.80
N LEU A 170 5.65 -14.40 -2.67
CA LEU A 170 6.21 -13.13 -2.24
C LEU A 170 7.70 -13.30 -1.89
N ILE A 171 8.48 -12.30 -2.24
CA ILE A 171 9.91 -12.21 -1.99
C ILE A 171 10.20 -11.09 -0.97
N GLN A 172 11.46 -10.95 -0.55
CA GLN A 172 11.89 -9.90 0.35
C GLN A 172 11.73 -8.52 -0.30
N TYR A 173 11.62 -7.48 0.52
CA TYR A 173 11.35 -6.12 0.06
C TYR A 173 12.39 -5.63 -0.96
N ASP A 174 13.68 -5.80 -0.65
CA ASP A 174 14.78 -5.34 -1.51
C ASP A 174 14.76 -6.05 -2.87
N GLU A 175 14.49 -7.36 -2.88
CA GLU A 175 14.31 -8.14 -4.09
C GLU A 175 13.11 -7.67 -4.89
N PHE A 176 11.99 -7.37 -4.20
CA PHE A 176 10.78 -6.90 -4.86
C PHE A 176 10.96 -5.51 -5.48
N ILE A 177 11.63 -4.58 -4.81
CA ILE A 177 11.97 -3.27 -5.39
C ILE A 177 12.83 -3.43 -6.65
N ASN A 178 13.80 -4.36 -6.65
CA ASN A 178 14.61 -4.67 -7.84
C ASN A 178 13.77 -5.31 -8.96
N GLU A 179 12.77 -6.13 -8.63
CA GLU A 179 11.80 -6.65 -9.59
C GLU A 179 10.98 -5.53 -10.23
N LEU A 180 10.46 -4.59 -9.42
CA LEU A 180 9.78 -3.41 -9.93
C LEU A 180 10.69 -2.59 -10.85
N PHE A 181 11.90 -2.27 -10.38
CA PHE A 181 12.87 -1.44 -11.10
C PHE A 181 13.29 -2.03 -12.45
N SER A 182 13.39 -3.37 -12.54
CA SER A 182 13.75 -4.06 -13.78
C SER A 182 12.57 -4.27 -14.74
N SER A 183 11.36 -3.85 -14.39
CA SER A 183 10.16 -4.04 -15.21
C SER A 183 9.98 -2.91 -16.23
N GLU A 184 9.39 -3.22 -17.38
CA GLU A 184 8.93 -2.23 -18.37
C GLU A 184 7.79 -1.38 -17.79
N PHE A 185 6.83 -2.04 -17.12
CA PHE A 185 5.80 -1.40 -16.32
C PHE A 185 5.29 -2.36 -15.24
N VAL A 186 4.53 -1.81 -14.30
CA VAL A 186 3.97 -2.55 -13.17
C VAL A 186 2.45 -2.48 -13.20
N VAL A 187 1.76 -3.59 -12.93
CA VAL A 187 0.30 -3.63 -12.75
C VAL A 187 0.00 -3.84 -11.27
N THR A 188 -0.65 -2.87 -10.62
CA THR A 188 -0.93 -2.96 -9.18
C THR A 188 -2.23 -2.28 -8.79
N ASP A 189 -2.79 -2.68 -7.64
CA ASP A 189 -3.86 -1.99 -6.94
C ASP A 189 -3.37 -1.37 -5.60
N GLY A 190 -2.11 -1.59 -5.23
CA GLY A 190 -1.46 -1.12 -4.01
C GLY A 190 -0.99 0.34 -4.09
N ALA A 191 -1.40 1.21 -3.15
CA ALA A 191 -0.94 2.60 -3.12
C ALA A 191 0.56 2.70 -2.87
N GLY A 192 1.10 1.88 -1.95
CA GLY A 192 2.53 1.85 -1.65
C GLY A 192 3.38 1.51 -2.88
N ILE A 193 2.98 0.49 -3.64
CA ILE A 193 3.69 0.10 -4.87
C ILE A 193 3.66 1.22 -5.92
N VAL A 194 2.55 1.98 -6.03
CA VAL A 194 2.50 3.15 -6.91
C VAL A 194 3.52 4.20 -6.49
N GLU A 195 3.64 4.49 -5.19
CA GLU A 195 4.62 5.43 -4.66
C GLU A 195 6.07 4.93 -4.87
N GLU A 196 6.33 3.64 -4.65
CA GLU A 196 7.62 3.00 -4.91
C GLU A 196 8.00 3.09 -6.40
N CYS A 197 7.08 2.78 -7.30
CA CYS A 197 7.28 2.92 -8.74
C CYS A 197 7.56 4.37 -9.17
N GLN A 198 6.91 5.35 -8.54
CA GLN A 198 7.20 6.76 -8.77
C GLN A 198 8.64 7.14 -8.35
N LEU A 199 9.12 6.61 -7.22
CA LEU A 199 10.48 6.86 -6.73
C LEU A 199 11.55 6.29 -7.66
N ILE A 200 11.29 5.13 -8.27
CA ILE A 200 12.23 4.44 -9.18
C ILE A 200 12.00 4.77 -10.66
N GLY A 201 10.97 5.57 -10.99
CA GLY A 201 10.68 6.01 -12.35
C GLY A 201 10.09 4.93 -13.26
N VAL A 202 9.39 3.93 -12.71
CA VAL A 202 8.77 2.84 -13.48
C VAL A 202 7.31 3.14 -13.77
N PRO A 203 6.85 3.05 -15.04
CA PRO A 203 5.45 3.22 -15.40
C PRO A 203 4.53 2.25 -14.66
N THR A 204 3.36 2.73 -14.23
CA THR A 204 2.45 1.92 -13.41
C THR A 204 1.03 1.97 -13.95
N LEU A 205 0.45 0.80 -14.20
CA LEU A 205 -0.97 0.63 -14.50
C LEU A 205 -1.71 0.33 -13.19
N VAL A 206 -2.57 1.27 -12.78
CA VAL A 206 -3.32 1.13 -11.52
C VAL A 206 -4.66 0.45 -11.79
N TRP A 207 -4.83 -0.76 -11.25
CA TRP A 207 -6.04 -1.57 -11.39
C TRP A 207 -7.06 -1.25 -10.29
N ARG A 208 -7.76 -0.10 -10.45
CA ARG A 208 -8.79 0.36 -9.50
C ARG A 208 -9.96 1.01 -10.23
N ASP A 209 -11.13 0.96 -9.59
CA ASP A 209 -12.20 1.92 -9.89
C ASP A 209 -11.83 3.30 -9.29
N GLU A 210 -12.27 4.38 -9.91
CA GLU A 210 -12.10 5.75 -9.42
C GLU A 210 -12.85 6.02 -8.10
#